data_bece79d846144fe4c423d906fc8edb5b
#
_entry.id   bece79d846144fe4c423d906fc8edb5b
#
_cell.length_a   1.000
_cell.length_b   1.000
_cell.length_c   1.000
_cell.angle_alpha   90.00
_cell.angle_beta   90.00
_cell.angle_gamma   90.00
#
_symmetry.space_group_name_H-M   'P 1'
#
loop_
_entity.id
_entity.type
_entity.pdbx_description
1 polymer ?
#
loop_
_entity_poly.entity_id
_entity_poly.type
_entity_poly.pdbx_seq_one_letter_code
_entity_poly.pdbx_strand_id
1 'polypeptide(L)'
;TTAEVQDATPAAVVAHTRKRGDKAEINGMLFDVEPDVLLGGGSAYFLPQATPGSKRKDDKDYIALFKDAGYMLATSKAELARASGTNTGKILGLFHTGNMDTTLDREFLKKGTTAKFPDQPGLVDMTKVALDTLSKNPDGFFLMVEGGRIDKASHPMDFERSMIDTIEFDKAVGAALEFQKTHPDTLIVTTADHTHGISIIGTVDDDKPGTDMREKVGVY
;
A
#
# COMPACT_ATOMS: atom_id res chain seq x y z
N THR A 1 0.19 -1.72 2.11
CA THR A 1 0.73 -0.44 1.62
C THR A 1 0.32 -0.16 0.18
N THR A 2 0.24 1.12 -0.20
CA THR A 2 0.11 1.53 -1.61
C THR A 2 1.47 1.76 -2.30
N ALA A 3 2.58 1.56 -1.60
CA ALA A 3 3.94 1.54 -2.14
C ALA A 3 4.43 0.10 -2.42
N GLU A 4 5.71 -0.05 -2.73
CA GLU A 4 6.37 -1.36 -2.77
C GLU A 4 6.48 -1.93 -1.34
N VAL A 5 6.12 -3.19 -1.14
CA VAL A 5 6.18 -3.84 0.20
C VAL A 5 7.61 -3.93 0.76
N GLN A 6 8.63 -3.79 -0.09
CA GLN A 6 10.04 -3.76 0.29
C GLN A 6 10.56 -2.34 0.57
N ASP A 7 9.72 -1.32 0.58
CA ASP A 7 10.16 0.06 0.79
C ASP A 7 9.83 0.55 2.21
N ALA A 8 10.62 1.50 2.70
CA ALA A 8 10.41 2.29 3.89
C ALA A 8 9.73 1.55 5.06
N THR A 9 8.57 2.01 5.49
CA THR A 9 7.90 1.58 6.71
C THR A 9 7.47 0.12 6.69
N PRO A 10 6.83 -0.45 5.63
CA PRO A 10 6.51 -1.87 5.60
C PRO A 10 7.75 -2.76 5.73
N ALA A 11 8.85 -2.39 5.06
CA ALA A 11 10.10 -3.11 5.18
C ALA A 11 10.70 -2.99 6.59
N ALA A 12 10.67 -1.82 7.21
CA ALA A 12 11.27 -1.56 8.51
C ALA A 12 10.64 -2.37 9.65
N VAL A 13 9.39 -2.80 9.50
CA VAL A 13 8.71 -3.66 10.49
C VAL A 13 9.36 -5.05 10.58
N VAL A 14 9.96 -5.53 9.50
CA VAL A 14 10.45 -6.93 9.40
C VAL A 14 11.92 -7.06 9.00
N ALA A 15 12.49 -6.06 8.33
CA ALA A 15 13.82 -6.15 7.74
C ALA A 15 14.90 -5.46 8.58
N HIS A 16 16.07 -6.12 8.69
CA HIS A 16 17.26 -5.58 9.33
C HIS A 16 18.38 -5.45 8.29
N THR A 17 18.49 -4.28 7.67
CA THR A 17 19.55 -3.97 6.70
C THR A 17 20.07 -2.55 6.87
N ARG A 18 21.34 -2.33 6.51
CA ARG A 18 21.95 -1.00 6.44
C ARG A 18 21.65 -0.27 5.12
N LYS A 19 21.07 -0.98 4.16
CA LYS A 19 20.85 -0.46 2.81
C LYS A 19 19.38 -0.57 2.42
N ARG A 20 18.65 0.51 2.62
CA ARG A 20 17.24 0.63 2.24
C ARG A 20 16.97 0.22 0.78
N GLY A 21 17.97 0.38 -0.11
CA GLY A 21 17.84 0.06 -1.54
C GLY A 21 18.00 -1.43 -1.88
N ASP A 22 18.44 -2.28 -0.95
CA ASP A 22 18.64 -3.71 -1.20
C ASP A 22 17.32 -4.50 -1.13
N LYS A 23 16.36 -4.07 -1.97
CA LYS A 23 14.98 -4.58 -1.97
C LYS A 23 14.89 -6.08 -2.25
N ALA A 24 15.83 -6.64 -3.01
CA ALA A 24 15.92 -8.07 -3.24
C ALA A 24 16.26 -8.86 -1.97
N GLU A 25 17.15 -8.31 -1.12
CA GLU A 25 17.49 -8.88 0.19
C GLU A 25 16.34 -8.71 1.18
N ILE A 26 15.76 -7.51 1.24
CA ILE A 26 14.58 -7.21 2.08
C ILE A 26 13.44 -8.18 1.76
N ASN A 27 13.25 -8.52 0.49
CA ASN A 27 12.23 -9.49 0.10
C ASN A 27 12.49 -10.90 0.68
N GLY A 28 13.76 -11.28 0.83
CA GLY A 28 14.14 -12.49 1.54
C GLY A 28 13.75 -12.43 3.02
N MET A 29 14.02 -11.31 3.68
CA MET A 29 13.66 -11.11 5.10
C MET A 29 12.13 -11.08 5.30
N LEU A 30 11.37 -10.53 4.36
CA LEU A 30 9.91 -10.62 4.36
C LEU A 30 9.42 -12.06 4.29
N PHE A 31 10.08 -12.88 3.45
CA PHE A 31 9.77 -14.29 3.36
C PHE A 31 10.12 -15.05 4.63
N ASP A 32 11.29 -14.76 5.22
CA ASP A 32 11.77 -15.44 6.45
C ASP A 32 10.87 -15.15 7.68
N VAL A 33 10.23 -13.97 7.73
CA VAL A 33 9.27 -13.60 8.80
C VAL A 33 7.89 -14.21 8.58
N GLU A 34 7.55 -14.54 7.33
CA GLU A 34 6.25 -15.12 6.95
C GLU A 34 5.03 -14.35 7.49
N PRO A 35 4.87 -13.04 7.22
CA PRO A 35 3.69 -12.31 7.67
C PRO A 35 2.42 -12.91 7.05
N ASP A 36 1.37 -13.15 7.82
CA ASP A 36 0.13 -13.77 7.33
C ASP A 36 -0.49 -12.98 6.16
N VAL A 37 -0.38 -11.65 6.18
CA VAL A 37 -0.91 -10.79 5.13
C VAL A 37 0.17 -9.81 4.66
N LEU A 38 0.53 -9.87 3.38
CA LEU A 38 1.47 -8.97 2.73
C LEU A 38 0.84 -8.41 1.44
N LEU A 39 0.42 -7.13 1.46
CA LEU A 39 -0.33 -6.51 0.38
C LEU A 39 0.31 -5.20 -0.08
N GLY A 40 0.54 -5.04 -1.39
CA GLY A 40 1.07 -3.79 -1.97
C GLY A 40 1.61 -3.95 -3.38
N GLY A 41 2.55 -3.06 -3.72
CA GLY A 41 3.32 -3.13 -4.95
C GLY A 41 4.64 -3.86 -4.78
N GLY A 42 5.53 -3.78 -5.79
CA GLY A 42 6.90 -4.29 -5.72
C GLY A 42 7.11 -5.70 -6.25
N SER A 43 6.16 -6.23 -7.04
CA SER A 43 6.25 -7.60 -7.59
C SER A 43 7.53 -7.86 -8.39
N ALA A 44 8.18 -6.81 -8.93
CA ALA A 44 9.43 -6.95 -9.67
C ALA A 44 10.58 -7.58 -8.86
N TYR A 45 10.52 -7.50 -7.54
CA TYR A 45 11.53 -8.12 -6.65
C TYR A 45 11.16 -9.54 -6.20
N PHE A 46 10.00 -10.06 -6.59
CA PHE A 46 9.57 -11.43 -6.32
C PHE A 46 9.90 -12.39 -7.46
N LEU A 47 10.17 -11.85 -8.66
CA LEU A 47 10.37 -12.61 -9.89
C LEU A 47 11.86 -13.00 -10.07
N PRO A 48 12.18 -14.21 -10.54
CA PRO A 48 13.55 -14.59 -10.87
C PRO A 48 14.14 -13.72 -12.00
N GLN A 49 15.45 -13.59 -12.05
CA GLN A 49 16.16 -12.69 -12.99
C GLN A 49 15.74 -12.87 -14.45
N ALA A 50 15.51 -14.10 -14.89
CA ALA A 50 15.13 -14.40 -16.27
C ALA A 50 13.71 -13.95 -16.64
N THR A 51 12.88 -13.60 -15.66
CA THR A 51 11.47 -13.16 -15.91
C THR A 51 11.44 -11.71 -16.37
N PRO A 52 10.77 -11.38 -17.48
CA PRO A 52 10.62 -10.01 -17.94
C PRO A 52 10.02 -9.11 -16.87
N GLY A 53 10.66 -7.98 -16.59
CA GLY A 53 10.25 -7.01 -15.56
C GLY A 53 10.81 -7.29 -14.17
N SER A 54 11.58 -8.38 -13.98
CA SER A 54 12.31 -8.64 -12.75
C SER A 54 13.37 -7.56 -12.49
N LYS A 55 13.55 -7.21 -11.22
CA LYS A 55 14.65 -6.38 -10.72
C LYS A 55 15.66 -7.18 -9.88
N ARG A 56 15.47 -8.49 -9.77
CA ARG A 56 16.43 -9.37 -9.10
C ARG A 56 17.64 -9.68 -10.00
N LYS A 57 18.74 -10.06 -9.35
CA LYS A 57 19.98 -10.48 -10.01
C LYS A 57 20.30 -11.96 -9.74
N ASP A 58 19.31 -12.68 -9.22
CA ASP A 58 19.37 -14.12 -8.92
C ASP A 58 18.12 -14.82 -9.47
N ASP A 59 18.12 -16.15 -9.44
CA ASP A 59 17.04 -16.99 -9.98
C ASP A 59 15.98 -17.37 -8.93
N LYS A 60 15.95 -16.67 -7.77
CA LYS A 60 14.96 -16.94 -6.73
C LYS A 60 13.57 -16.48 -7.18
N ASP A 61 12.62 -17.40 -7.17
CA ASP A 61 11.19 -17.14 -7.41
C ASP A 61 10.45 -17.06 -6.07
N TYR A 62 10.30 -15.85 -5.53
CA TYR A 62 9.60 -15.68 -4.27
C TYR A 62 8.09 -15.86 -4.40
N ILE A 63 7.50 -15.70 -5.59
CA ILE A 63 6.09 -16.02 -5.80
C ILE A 63 5.86 -17.52 -5.61
N ALA A 64 6.73 -18.37 -6.18
CA ALA A 64 6.67 -19.81 -5.97
C ALA A 64 6.89 -20.16 -4.49
N LEU A 65 7.93 -19.59 -3.86
CA LEU A 65 8.23 -19.85 -2.44
C LEU A 65 7.07 -19.50 -1.51
N PHE A 66 6.45 -18.34 -1.69
CA PHE A 66 5.26 -17.95 -0.89
C PHE A 66 4.07 -18.89 -1.14
N LYS A 67 3.84 -19.32 -2.40
CA LYS A 67 2.79 -20.29 -2.70
C LYS A 67 3.04 -21.65 -2.02
N ASP A 68 4.29 -22.11 -2.05
CA ASP A 68 4.72 -23.38 -1.41
C ASP A 68 4.58 -23.28 0.12
N ALA A 69 4.75 -22.07 0.70
CA ALA A 69 4.48 -21.77 2.11
C ALA A 69 2.97 -21.57 2.44
N GLY A 70 2.09 -21.84 1.49
CA GLY A 70 0.63 -21.83 1.69
C GLY A 70 -0.06 -20.49 1.47
N TYR A 71 0.63 -19.50 0.88
CA TYR A 71 0.00 -18.21 0.60
C TYR A 71 -0.90 -18.26 -0.64
N MET A 72 -2.07 -17.65 -0.53
CA MET A 72 -2.89 -17.33 -1.68
C MET A 72 -2.34 -16.08 -2.37
N LEU A 73 -2.01 -16.20 -3.66
CA LEU A 73 -1.59 -15.06 -4.46
C LEU A 73 -2.80 -14.28 -4.99
N ALA A 74 -2.77 -12.96 -4.85
CA ALA A 74 -3.70 -12.03 -5.48
C ALA A 74 -2.92 -10.97 -6.27
N THR A 75 -3.25 -10.77 -7.54
CA THR A 75 -2.61 -9.79 -8.43
C THR A 75 -3.58 -8.70 -8.90
N SER A 76 -4.84 -8.78 -8.47
CA SER A 76 -5.89 -7.84 -8.79
C SER A 76 -6.85 -7.64 -7.61
N LYS A 77 -7.64 -6.56 -7.65
CA LYS A 77 -8.71 -6.30 -6.67
C LYS A 77 -9.72 -7.45 -6.62
N ALA A 78 -10.10 -7.98 -7.79
CA ALA A 78 -11.04 -9.10 -7.87
C ALA A 78 -10.47 -10.38 -7.23
N GLU A 79 -9.16 -10.65 -7.40
CA GLU A 79 -8.51 -11.78 -6.74
C GLU A 79 -8.36 -11.58 -5.24
N LEU A 80 -8.03 -10.36 -4.80
CA LEU A 80 -7.98 -10.01 -3.38
C LEU A 80 -9.33 -10.22 -2.69
N ALA A 81 -10.43 -9.79 -3.32
CA ALA A 81 -11.78 -9.99 -2.79
C ALA A 81 -12.12 -11.48 -2.63
N ARG A 82 -11.65 -12.33 -3.55
CA ARG A 82 -11.83 -13.80 -3.42
C ARG A 82 -10.97 -14.38 -2.30
N ALA A 83 -9.79 -13.83 -2.07
CA ALA A 83 -8.89 -14.27 -1.00
C ALA A 83 -9.50 -14.13 0.39
N SER A 84 -10.22 -13.02 0.65
CA SER A 84 -10.92 -12.76 1.91
C SER A 84 -11.89 -13.87 2.32
N GLY A 85 -12.54 -14.51 1.35
CA GLY A 85 -13.50 -15.60 1.59
C GLY A 85 -12.87 -16.98 1.85
N THR A 86 -11.55 -17.10 1.80
CA THR A 86 -10.86 -18.39 1.97
C THR A 86 -10.38 -18.62 3.40
N ASN A 87 -10.16 -19.89 3.76
CA ASN A 87 -9.64 -20.27 5.08
C ASN A 87 -8.09 -20.39 5.10
N THR A 88 -7.39 -19.91 4.07
CA THR A 88 -5.93 -20.10 3.97
C THR A 88 -5.14 -19.34 5.02
N GLY A 89 -5.70 -18.28 5.61
CA GLY A 89 -5.04 -17.47 6.65
C GLY A 89 -3.82 -16.66 6.15
N LYS A 90 -3.26 -16.99 4.98
CA LYS A 90 -2.06 -16.36 4.42
C LYS A 90 -2.32 -15.79 3.02
N ILE A 91 -2.07 -14.48 2.84
CA ILE A 91 -2.33 -13.78 1.56
C ILE A 91 -1.09 -12.98 1.14
N LEU A 92 -0.63 -13.23 -0.09
CA LEU A 92 0.33 -12.40 -0.80
C LEU A 92 -0.38 -11.62 -1.92
N GLY A 93 -0.55 -10.31 -1.74
CA GLY A 93 -1.15 -9.43 -2.75
C GLY A 93 -0.11 -8.53 -3.40
N LEU A 94 0.13 -8.71 -4.70
CA LEU A 94 1.13 -7.97 -5.48
C LEU A 94 0.47 -7.32 -6.69
N PHE A 95 0.04 -6.07 -6.53
CA PHE A 95 -0.87 -5.41 -7.48
C PHE A 95 -0.15 -4.53 -8.52
N HIS A 96 1.18 -4.38 -8.38
CA HIS A 96 1.99 -3.56 -9.28
C HIS A 96 3.46 -4.00 -9.24
N THR A 97 4.21 -3.80 -10.33
CA THR A 97 5.64 -4.13 -10.37
C THR A 97 6.51 -3.20 -9.53
N GLY A 98 6.10 -1.95 -9.36
CA GLY A 98 6.69 -0.94 -8.48
C GLY A 98 5.65 -0.45 -7.47
N ASN A 99 5.67 0.86 -7.15
CA ASN A 99 4.59 1.46 -6.36
C ASN A 99 3.26 1.39 -7.12
N MET A 100 2.17 1.18 -6.42
CA MET A 100 0.82 1.22 -7.01
C MET A 100 0.53 2.61 -7.59
N ASP A 101 -0.38 2.74 -8.54
CA ASP A 101 -0.83 4.04 -9.02
C ASP A 101 -1.56 4.81 -7.90
N THR A 102 -1.52 6.14 -7.95
CA THR A 102 -2.25 6.97 -6.97
C THR A 102 -3.75 6.78 -7.10
N THR A 103 -4.49 7.06 -6.06
CA THR A 103 -5.96 6.99 -6.06
C THR A 103 -6.56 7.88 -7.14
N LEU A 104 -6.01 9.08 -7.33
CA LEU A 104 -6.45 9.99 -8.40
C LEU A 104 -6.30 9.35 -9.79
N ASP A 105 -5.18 8.70 -10.05
CA ASP A 105 -4.94 8.03 -11.35
C ASP A 105 -5.80 6.78 -11.50
N ARG A 106 -5.92 5.95 -10.46
CA ARG A 106 -6.66 4.68 -10.50
C ARG A 106 -8.16 4.89 -10.67
N GLU A 107 -8.74 5.82 -9.91
CA GLU A 107 -10.20 5.95 -9.85
C GLU A 107 -10.74 6.98 -10.87
N PHE A 108 -10.03 8.08 -11.10
CA PHE A 108 -10.57 9.22 -11.82
C PHE A 108 -9.90 9.47 -13.17
N LEU A 109 -8.59 9.67 -13.20
CA LEU A 109 -7.89 10.11 -14.41
C LEU A 109 -7.57 8.97 -15.38
N LYS A 110 -7.49 7.73 -14.89
CA LYS A 110 -7.06 6.55 -15.64
C LYS A 110 -5.69 6.77 -16.32
N LYS A 111 -4.77 7.40 -15.58
CA LYS A 111 -3.41 7.76 -16.02
C LYS A 111 -2.36 6.86 -15.34
N GLY A 112 -1.09 7.19 -15.58
CA GLY A 112 0.03 6.42 -15.04
C GLY A 112 0.13 5.06 -15.71
N THR A 113 0.16 4.01 -14.90
CA THR A 113 0.28 2.63 -15.37
C THR A 113 -1.04 1.86 -15.33
N THR A 114 -2.17 2.54 -15.12
CA THR A 114 -3.50 1.94 -14.99
C THR A 114 -3.93 1.11 -16.20
N ALA A 115 -3.46 1.44 -17.41
CA ALA A 115 -3.71 0.63 -18.59
C ALA A 115 -3.06 -0.77 -18.51
N LYS A 116 -1.91 -0.87 -17.83
CA LYS A 116 -1.17 -2.12 -17.62
C LYS A 116 -1.65 -2.87 -16.37
N PHE A 117 -2.08 -2.14 -15.35
CA PHE A 117 -2.58 -2.66 -14.07
C PHE A 117 -3.97 -2.09 -13.77
N PRO A 118 -5.01 -2.49 -14.53
CA PRO A 118 -6.31 -1.82 -14.49
C PRO A 118 -7.12 -2.12 -13.22
N ASP A 119 -6.83 -3.21 -12.52
CA ASP A 119 -7.62 -3.71 -11.40
C ASP A 119 -6.78 -3.73 -10.09
N GLN A 120 -6.17 -2.59 -9.76
CA GLN A 120 -5.47 -2.43 -8.49
C GLN A 120 -6.49 -2.14 -7.37
N PRO A 121 -6.40 -2.82 -6.20
CA PRO A 121 -7.25 -2.47 -5.05
C PRO A 121 -6.86 -1.12 -4.46
N GLY A 122 -7.79 -0.47 -3.78
CA GLY A 122 -7.50 0.67 -2.93
C GLY A 122 -6.94 0.27 -1.57
N LEU A 123 -6.41 1.25 -0.83
CA LEU A 123 -5.93 1.01 0.54
C LEU A 123 -7.06 0.52 1.44
N VAL A 124 -8.27 1.04 1.25
CA VAL A 124 -9.47 0.62 1.99
C VAL A 124 -9.80 -0.85 1.74
N ASP A 125 -9.72 -1.31 0.47
CA ASP A 125 -9.97 -2.71 0.11
C ASP A 125 -8.94 -3.63 0.79
N MET A 126 -7.65 -3.26 0.71
CA MET A 126 -6.56 -4.00 1.34
C MET A 126 -6.70 -4.06 2.87
N THR A 127 -7.07 -2.94 3.51
CA THR A 127 -7.26 -2.86 4.96
C THR A 127 -8.40 -3.77 5.41
N LYS A 128 -9.54 -3.75 4.72
CA LYS A 128 -10.68 -4.61 5.07
C LYS A 128 -10.34 -6.09 4.96
N VAL A 129 -9.68 -6.50 3.86
CA VAL A 129 -9.27 -7.90 3.67
C VAL A 129 -8.25 -8.32 4.73
N ALA A 130 -7.30 -7.46 5.09
CA ALA A 130 -6.32 -7.74 6.14
C ALA A 130 -7.01 -7.93 7.51
N LEU A 131 -7.92 -7.03 7.89
CA LEU A 131 -8.68 -7.13 9.14
C LEU A 131 -9.53 -8.39 9.19
N ASP A 132 -10.27 -8.70 8.11
CA ASP A 132 -11.08 -9.93 8.01
C ASP A 132 -10.23 -11.21 8.11
N THR A 133 -9.05 -11.20 7.55
CA THR A 133 -8.15 -12.36 7.58
C THR A 133 -7.51 -12.55 8.95
N LEU A 134 -6.92 -11.48 9.50
CA LEU A 134 -6.13 -11.52 10.74
C LEU A 134 -6.99 -11.67 11.99
N SER A 135 -8.22 -11.15 11.99
CA SER A 135 -9.15 -11.27 13.14
C SER A 135 -9.58 -12.70 13.45
N LYS A 136 -9.31 -13.65 12.56
CA LYS A 136 -9.57 -15.08 12.78
C LYS A 136 -8.57 -15.73 13.73
N ASN A 137 -7.45 -15.07 14.01
CA ASN A 137 -6.46 -15.54 14.97
C ASN A 137 -6.96 -15.27 16.41
N PRO A 138 -7.21 -16.31 17.24
CA PRO A 138 -7.69 -16.11 18.61
C PRO A 138 -6.68 -15.45 19.53
N ASP A 139 -5.39 -15.49 19.18
CA ASP A 139 -4.31 -14.88 19.95
C ASP A 139 -4.12 -13.38 19.63
N GLY A 140 -4.95 -12.84 18.72
CA GLY A 140 -4.87 -11.46 18.25
C GLY A 140 -3.91 -11.27 17.08
N PHE A 141 -3.69 -10.02 16.69
CA PHE A 141 -2.84 -9.68 15.55
C PHE A 141 -2.23 -8.28 15.69
N PHE A 142 -1.17 -8.06 14.94
CA PHE A 142 -0.61 -6.74 14.64
C PHE A 142 -0.78 -6.45 13.14
N LEU A 143 -1.37 -5.31 12.80
CA LEU A 143 -1.54 -4.87 11.42
C LEU A 143 -0.95 -3.47 11.23
N MET A 144 -0.01 -3.33 10.30
CA MET A 144 0.47 -2.04 9.83
C MET A 144 -0.15 -1.71 8.47
N VAL A 145 -0.73 -0.52 8.35
CA VAL A 145 -1.34 0.01 7.13
C VAL A 145 -0.65 1.32 6.75
N GLU A 146 -0.18 1.42 5.51
CA GLU A 146 0.56 2.59 5.04
C GLU A 146 -0.07 3.19 3.78
N GLY A 147 -0.35 4.49 3.84
CA GLY A 147 -0.68 5.31 2.68
C GLY A 147 0.57 5.76 1.93
N GLY A 148 1.41 4.84 1.47
CA GLY A 148 2.74 5.12 0.92
C GLY A 148 2.75 6.03 -0.31
N ARG A 149 1.63 6.20 -1.02
CA ARG A 149 1.53 7.11 -2.16
C ARG A 149 1.44 8.58 -1.75
N ILE A 150 1.10 8.89 -0.51
CA ILE A 150 1.13 10.26 0.04
C ILE A 150 2.56 10.81 -0.06
N ASP A 151 3.53 10.07 0.49
CA ASP A 151 4.96 10.43 0.42
C ASP A 151 5.46 10.53 -1.03
N LYS A 152 5.17 9.50 -1.84
CA LYS A 152 5.66 9.44 -3.23
C LYS A 152 5.10 10.57 -4.11
N ALA A 153 3.90 11.06 -3.86
CA ALA A 153 3.32 12.21 -4.54
C ALA A 153 3.87 13.54 -3.97
N SER A 154 4.18 13.58 -2.68
CA SER A 154 4.73 14.76 -2.02
C SER A 154 6.16 15.08 -2.47
N HIS A 155 6.99 14.09 -2.81
CA HIS A 155 8.34 14.29 -3.33
C HIS A 155 8.42 15.21 -4.57
N PRO A 156 7.61 15.00 -5.63
CA PRO A 156 7.56 15.91 -6.76
C PRO A 156 6.64 17.13 -6.54
N MET A 157 6.20 17.40 -5.31
CA MET A 157 5.29 18.49 -4.96
C MET A 157 3.90 18.37 -5.64
N ASP A 158 3.48 17.15 -5.95
CA ASP A 158 2.16 16.85 -6.50
C ASP A 158 1.14 16.76 -5.36
N PHE A 159 0.72 17.93 -4.88
CA PHE A 159 -0.16 17.98 -3.72
C PHE A 159 -1.55 17.42 -4.01
N GLU A 160 -2.04 17.51 -5.25
CA GLU A 160 -3.36 17.00 -5.62
C GLU A 160 -3.41 15.47 -5.43
N ARG A 161 -2.42 14.75 -5.95
CA ARG A 161 -2.31 13.30 -5.73
C ARG A 161 -2.06 12.98 -4.26
N SER A 162 -1.19 13.71 -3.59
CA SER A 162 -0.91 13.53 -2.16
C SER A 162 -2.17 13.71 -1.31
N MET A 163 -2.96 14.75 -1.59
CA MET A 163 -4.21 15.02 -0.87
C MET A 163 -5.27 13.93 -1.10
N ILE A 164 -5.45 13.47 -2.33
CA ILE A 164 -6.43 12.41 -2.64
C ILE A 164 -6.00 11.07 -2.01
N ASP A 165 -4.72 10.73 -2.00
CA ASP A 165 -4.22 9.55 -1.29
C ASP A 165 -4.32 9.69 0.24
N THR A 166 -4.23 10.91 0.79
CA THR A 166 -4.51 11.19 2.21
C THR A 166 -5.99 10.94 2.54
N ILE A 167 -6.90 11.35 1.67
CA ILE A 167 -8.33 11.06 1.82
C ILE A 167 -8.60 9.54 1.75
N GLU A 168 -7.89 8.80 0.91
CA GLU A 168 -7.99 7.34 0.88
C GLU A 168 -7.46 6.72 2.19
N PHE A 169 -6.38 7.24 2.74
CA PHE A 169 -5.85 6.81 4.04
C PHE A 169 -6.84 7.09 5.17
N ASP A 170 -7.46 8.27 5.22
CA ASP A 170 -8.52 8.60 6.18
C ASP A 170 -9.69 7.60 6.11
N LYS A 171 -10.11 7.22 4.90
CA LYS A 171 -11.13 6.18 4.72
C LYS A 171 -10.67 4.80 5.21
N ALA A 172 -9.38 4.47 5.10
CA ALA A 172 -8.84 3.23 5.65
C ALA A 172 -8.83 3.26 7.18
N VAL A 173 -8.51 4.40 7.80
CA VAL A 173 -8.70 4.62 9.26
C VAL A 173 -10.16 4.45 9.63
N GLY A 174 -11.09 5.02 8.85
CA GLY A 174 -12.53 4.82 9.02
C GLY A 174 -12.95 3.35 8.99
N ALA A 175 -12.36 2.53 8.11
CA ALA A 175 -12.61 1.09 8.06
C ALA A 175 -12.10 0.37 9.32
N ALA A 176 -10.96 0.77 9.87
CA ALA A 176 -10.45 0.24 11.13
C ALA A 176 -11.33 0.63 12.33
N LEU A 177 -11.81 1.87 12.37
CA LEU A 177 -12.76 2.34 13.40
C LEU A 177 -14.10 1.57 13.33
N GLU A 178 -14.57 1.26 12.14
CA GLU A 178 -15.78 0.44 11.98
C GLU A 178 -15.56 -1.00 12.48
N PHE A 179 -14.41 -1.59 12.19
CA PHE A 179 -13.99 -2.89 12.72
C PHE A 179 -13.95 -2.87 14.25
N GLN A 180 -13.39 -1.81 14.87
CA GLN A 180 -13.28 -1.67 16.32
C GLN A 180 -14.64 -1.70 17.03
N LYS A 181 -15.73 -1.26 16.38
CA LYS A 181 -17.07 -1.32 17.00
C LYS A 181 -17.51 -2.71 17.38
N THR A 182 -17.07 -3.73 16.65
CA THR A 182 -17.36 -5.13 16.90
C THR A 182 -16.19 -5.87 17.58
N HIS A 183 -15.02 -5.22 17.65
CA HIS A 183 -13.80 -5.73 18.28
C HIS A 183 -13.22 -4.66 19.22
N PRO A 184 -13.89 -4.37 20.37
CA PRO A 184 -13.60 -3.20 21.20
C PRO A 184 -12.23 -3.24 21.92
N ASP A 185 -11.58 -4.37 21.92
CA ASP A 185 -10.21 -4.59 22.43
C ASP A 185 -9.12 -4.23 21.41
N THR A 186 -9.50 -3.74 20.24
CA THR A 186 -8.56 -3.29 19.21
C THR A 186 -8.03 -1.89 19.53
N LEU A 187 -6.71 -1.74 19.65
CA LEU A 187 -6.04 -0.44 19.70
C LEU A 187 -5.74 0.04 18.29
N ILE A 188 -6.17 1.25 17.96
CA ILE A 188 -5.84 1.92 16.68
C ILE A 188 -4.91 3.10 16.98
N VAL A 189 -3.77 3.12 16.29
CA VAL A 189 -2.79 4.22 16.35
C VAL A 189 -2.61 4.77 14.94
N THR A 190 -2.75 6.08 14.78
CA THR A 190 -2.53 6.77 13.50
C THR A 190 -1.46 7.83 13.70
N THR A 191 -0.45 7.83 12.84
CA THR A 191 0.65 8.79 12.86
C THR A 191 1.22 9.00 11.47
N ALA A 192 1.98 10.08 11.28
CA ALA A 192 2.92 10.22 10.17
C ALA A 192 4.32 9.81 10.66
N ASP A 193 5.14 9.26 9.77
CA ASP A 193 6.55 8.96 10.02
C ASP A 193 7.43 10.21 9.94
N HIS A 194 7.08 11.16 9.08
CA HIS A 194 7.71 12.48 8.94
C HIS A 194 6.76 13.48 8.27
N THR A 195 7.14 14.74 8.27
CA THR A 195 6.55 15.78 7.42
C THR A 195 7.17 15.73 6.02
N HIS A 196 6.63 16.51 5.11
CA HIS A 196 7.18 16.67 3.77
C HIS A 196 7.47 18.15 3.45
N GLY A 197 8.24 18.41 2.38
CA GLY A 197 8.54 19.78 1.92
C GLY A 197 7.35 20.54 1.33
N ILE A 198 6.16 19.95 1.28
CA ILE A 198 4.94 20.65 0.89
C ILE A 198 4.52 21.56 2.04
N SER A 199 4.54 22.86 1.79
CA SER A 199 3.97 23.87 2.68
C SER A 199 2.88 24.61 1.92
N ILE A 200 1.66 24.62 2.45
CA ILE A 200 0.58 25.43 1.93
C ILE A 200 0.56 26.72 2.74
N ILE A 201 0.98 27.81 2.09
CA ILE A 201 0.97 29.15 2.69
C ILE A 201 -0.21 29.91 2.10
N GLY A 202 -1.19 30.23 2.93
CA GLY A 202 -2.39 30.96 2.54
C GLY A 202 -3.68 30.20 2.85
N THR A 203 -4.79 30.82 2.50
CA THR A 203 -6.13 30.25 2.62
C THR A 203 -6.76 30.05 1.26
N VAL A 204 -7.70 29.13 1.17
CA VAL A 204 -8.55 28.97 -0.02
C VAL A 204 -9.58 30.09 -0.01
N ASP A 205 -9.68 30.82 -1.11
CA ASP A 205 -10.71 31.83 -1.34
C ASP A 205 -11.89 31.17 -2.06
N ASP A 206 -12.89 30.79 -1.29
CA ASP A 206 -14.07 30.08 -1.80
C ASP A 206 -14.99 30.95 -2.66
N ASP A 207 -14.83 32.28 -2.57
CA ASP A 207 -15.62 33.24 -3.37
C ASP A 207 -15.06 33.41 -4.80
N LYS A 208 -13.83 32.96 -5.05
CA LYS A 208 -13.26 33.01 -6.40
C LYS A 208 -13.72 31.85 -7.26
N PRO A 209 -14.24 32.13 -8.45
CA PRO A 209 -14.51 31.09 -9.42
C PRO A 209 -13.17 30.51 -9.92
N GLY A 210 -13.01 29.24 -9.84
CA GLY A 210 -11.84 28.52 -10.34
C GLY A 210 -11.99 27.04 -10.05
N THR A 211 -11.53 26.22 -10.98
CA THR A 211 -11.49 24.76 -10.83
C THR A 211 -10.14 24.28 -10.33
N ASP A 212 -9.09 25.08 -10.54
CA ASP A 212 -7.75 24.79 -10.11
C ASP A 212 -7.46 25.40 -8.72
N MET A 213 -6.87 24.62 -7.83
CA MET A 213 -6.46 25.08 -6.50
C MET A 213 -5.51 26.29 -6.58
N ARG A 214 -4.73 26.45 -7.65
CA ARG A 214 -3.87 27.61 -7.87
C ARG A 214 -4.63 28.93 -7.94
N GLU A 215 -5.86 28.91 -8.46
CA GLU A 215 -6.70 30.09 -8.58
C GLU A 215 -7.39 30.45 -7.26
N LYS A 216 -7.51 29.47 -6.36
CA LYS A 216 -8.19 29.60 -5.08
C LYS A 216 -7.28 29.89 -3.90
N VAL A 217 -5.97 29.63 -4.02
CA VAL A 217 -5.03 29.88 -2.93
C VAL A 217 -4.67 31.37 -2.89
N GLY A 218 -5.05 32.02 -1.80
CA GLY A 218 -4.57 33.38 -1.50
C GLY A 218 -3.11 33.36 -1.06
N VAL A 219 -2.31 34.25 -1.59
CA VAL A 219 -0.95 34.51 -1.15
C VAL A 219 -0.98 35.68 -0.18
N TYR A 220 -0.45 35.52 1.03
CA TYR A 220 -0.24 36.57 2.02
C TYR A 220 1.16 37.13 1.91
#